data_baed62c723d1a54d0f4ac543f5dfc53b
#
_entry.id   baed62c723d1a54d0f4ac543f5dfc53b
#
_cell.length_a   1.000
_cell.length_b   1.000
_cell.length_c   1.000
_cell.angle_alpha   90.00
_cell.angle_beta   90.00
_cell.angle_gamma   90.00
#
_symmetry.space_group_name_H-M   'P 1'
#
loop_
_entity.id
_entity.type
_entity.pdbx_description
1 polymer ?
#
loop_
_entity_poly.entity_id
_entity_poly.type
_entity_poly.pdbx_seq_one_letter_code
_entity_poly.pdbx_strand_id
1 'polypeptide(L)'
;MSNEICKNIRIKKFDYFYIPLLNYIGTKPIKFGWMGCLAPDGKFCLFKKESKVWSKGLVHPGYQLKGRKGPRFRFYIDHYMSKNLSELINRFNRNTSLRSIELRGERLKKFYSVRKIVSRFLKSFVTRKGFKEGRLGLIVALLNAIYPYVSAIKSEFSKN
;
A
#
# COMPACT_ATOMS: atom_id res chain seq x y z
N MET A 1 7.84 -19.03 -12.77
CA MET A 1 6.95 -18.78 -11.59
C MET A 1 6.45 -20.07 -10.98
N SER A 2 5.67 -20.88 -11.70
CA SER A 2 5.06 -22.12 -11.17
C SER A 2 6.08 -23.07 -10.53
N ASN A 3 7.17 -23.40 -11.22
CA ASN A 3 8.20 -24.34 -10.74
C ASN A 3 8.86 -23.88 -9.43
N GLU A 4 9.12 -22.58 -9.26
CA GLU A 4 9.73 -22.06 -8.03
C GLU A 4 8.75 -22.13 -6.85
N ILE A 5 7.46 -21.85 -7.10
CA ILE A 5 6.40 -21.99 -6.09
C ILE A 5 6.28 -23.45 -5.67
N CYS A 6 6.12 -24.36 -6.63
CA CYS A 6 5.98 -25.81 -6.35
C CYS A 6 7.19 -26.37 -5.58
N LYS A 7 8.41 -25.99 -5.96
CA LYS A 7 9.62 -26.40 -5.25
C LYS A 7 9.58 -25.97 -3.77
N ASN A 8 9.25 -24.70 -3.51
CA ASN A 8 9.26 -24.18 -2.15
C ASN A 8 8.12 -24.75 -1.28
N ILE A 9 6.94 -25.05 -1.87
CA ILE A 9 5.82 -25.68 -1.16
C ILE A 9 6.15 -27.14 -0.81
N ARG A 10 6.77 -27.89 -1.74
CA ARG A 10 7.14 -29.31 -1.52
C ARG A 10 8.11 -29.50 -0.36
N ILE A 11 8.97 -28.54 -0.09
CA ILE A 11 9.93 -28.61 1.04
C ILE A 11 9.21 -28.64 2.41
N LYS A 12 7.94 -28.21 2.51
CA LYS A 12 7.10 -28.18 3.73
C LYS A 12 7.74 -27.49 4.95
N LYS A 13 8.91 -26.90 4.80
CA LYS A 13 9.72 -26.29 5.87
C LYS A 13 9.23 -24.90 6.27
N PHE A 14 8.48 -24.22 5.38
CA PHE A 14 8.07 -22.83 5.51
C PHE A 14 6.56 -22.70 5.56
N ASP A 15 6.10 -21.66 6.24
CA ASP A 15 4.68 -21.44 6.50
C ASP A 15 4.14 -20.26 5.70
N TYR A 16 4.98 -19.28 5.34
CA TYR A 16 4.58 -18.14 4.53
C TYR A 16 5.77 -17.58 3.73
N PHE A 17 5.46 -16.93 2.62
CA PHE A 17 6.44 -16.42 1.67
C PHE A 17 6.14 -14.98 1.29
N TYR A 18 7.20 -14.25 1.03
CA TYR A 18 7.19 -12.90 0.51
C TYR A 18 7.36 -12.94 -1.00
N ILE A 19 6.37 -12.42 -1.75
CA ILE A 19 6.45 -12.34 -3.20
C ILE A 19 6.56 -10.86 -3.59
N PRO A 20 7.62 -10.46 -4.31
CA PRO A 20 7.77 -9.09 -4.80
C PRO A 20 6.61 -8.68 -5.70
N LEU A 21 6.18 -7.41 -5.61
CA LEU A 21 5.16 -6.84 -6.48
C LEU A 21 5.77 -5.78 -7.40
N LEU A 22 5.34 -5.80 -8.66
CA LEU A 22 5.53 -4.69 -9.58
C LEU A 22 4.18 -3.99 -9.77
N ASN A 23 4.07 -2.77 -9.26
CA ASN A 23 2.82 -2.01 -9.32
C ASN A 23 2.68 -1.30 -10.66
N TYR A 24 1.44 -1.29 -11.19
CA TYR A 24 1.10 -0.63 -12.45
C TYR A 24 -0.02 0.39 -12.28
N ILE A 25 0.08 1.50 -13.01
CA ILE A 25 -1.02 2.43 -13.27
C ILE A 25 -1.20 2.45 -14.79
N GLY A 26 -2.35 2.00 -15.28
CA GLY A 26 -2.52 1.67 -16.69
C GLY A 26 -1.54 0.59 -17.10
N THR A 27 -0.80 0.84 -18.17
CA THR A 27 0.27 -0.03 -18.67
C THR A 27 1.66 0.33 -18.11
N LYS A 28 1.76 1.43 -17.34
CA LYS A 28 3.05 1.93 -16.84
C LYS A 28 3.44 1.27 -15.52
N PRO A 29 4.58 0.56 -15.44
CA PRO A 29 5.11 0.06 -14.18
C PRO A 29 5.63 1.23 -13.32
N ILE A 30 5.33 1.22 -12.03
CA ILE A 30 5.74 2.22 -11.05
C ILE A 30 6.85 1.66 -10.18
N LYS A 31 8.06 2.11 -10.39
CA LYS A 31 9.26 1.64 -9.69
C LYS A 31 9.66 2.54 -8.52
N PHE A 32 9.30 3.82 -8.58
CA PHE A 32 9.73 4.83 -7.63
C PHE A 32 8.55 5.51 -6.92
N GLY A 33 8.86 6.29 -5.90
CA GLY A 33 7.86 7.00 -5.13
C GLY A 33 7.10 6.11 -4.15
N TRP A 34 5.98 6.64 -3.66
CA TRP A 34 5.19 5.95 -2.65
C TRP A 34 4.61 4.61 -3.14
N MET A 35 4.08 4.57 -4.35
CA MET A 35 3.49 3.35 -4.89
C MET A 35 4.53 2.28 -5.22
N GLY A 36 5.70 2.66 -5.68
CA GLY A 36 6.83 1.75 -5.85
C GLY A 36 7.32 1.17 -4.53
N CYS A 37 7.09 1.88 -3.42
CA CYS A 37 7.51 1.50 -2.07
C CYS A 37 6.38 0.97 -1.17
N LEU A 38 5.14 0.83 -1.67
CA LEU A 38 4.03 0.29 -0.87
C LEU A 38 4.29 -1.14 -0.40
N ALA A 39 4.99 -1.90 -1.20
CA ALA A 39 5.41 -3.25 -0.86
C ALA A 39 6.81 -3.51 -1.43
N PRO A 40 7.87 -2.78 -0.97
CA PRO A 40 9.20 -2.85 -1.54
C PRO A 40 9.80 -4.25 -1.51
N ASP A 41 9.37 -5.05 -0.54
CA ASP A 41 9.75 -6.46 -0.42
C ASP A 41 8.68 -7.42 -0.96
N GLY A 42 7.52 -6.93 -1.37
CA GLY A 42 6.38 -7.71 -1.84
C GLY A 42 5.24 -7.85 -0.84
N LYS A 43 4.39 -8.84 -1.05
CA LYS A 43 3.28 -9.19 -0.16
C LYS A 43 3.37 -10.62 0.35
N PHE A 44 2.89 -10.86 1.57
CA PHE A 44 2.65 -12.21 2.08
C PHE A 44 1.33 -12.74 1.51
N CYS A 45 1.36 -13.19 0.27
CA CYS A 45 0.20 -13.72 -0.45
C CYS A 45 0.24 -15.24 -0.66
N LEU A 46 1.37 -15.87 -0.36
CA LEU A 46 1.50 -17.33 -0.34
C LEU A 46 1.78 -17.76 1.10
N PHE A 47 0.83 -18.46 1.74
CA PHE A 47 0.92 -18.87 3.13
C PHE A 47 0.02 -20.09 3.41
N LYS A 48 0.36 -20.87 4.43
CA LYS A 48 -0.53 -21.89 4.97
C LYS A 48 -1.73 -21.22 5.65
N LYS A 49 -2.91 -21.84 5.57
CA LYS A 49 -4.19 -21.28 6.05
C LYS A 49 -4.10 -20.65 7.45
N GLU A 50 -3.40 -21.30 8.37
CA GLU A 50 -3.30 -20.88 9.78
C GLU A 50 -2.14 -19.93 10.07
N SER A 51 -1.25 -19.71 9.09
CA SER A 51 -0.04 -18.89 9.27
C SER A 51 -0.30 -17.41 9.12
N LYS A 52 -1.50 -16.99 8.72
CA LYS A 52 -1.87 -15.58 8.58
C LYS A 52 -3.24 -15.31 9.19
N VAL A 53 -3.24 -14.54 10.27
CA VAL A 53 -4.46 -14.13 10.97
C VAL A 53 -4.70 -12.65 10.70
N TRP A 54 -5.86 -12.33 10.16
CA TRP A 54 -6.25 -10.94 9.86
C TRP A 54 -6.79 -10.23 11.09
N SER A 55 -6.43 -8.96 11.25
CA SER A 55 -7.04 -8.06 12.23
C SER A 55 -8.13 -7.20 11.57
N LYS A 56 -8.92 -6.53 12.40
CA LYS A 56 -9.98 -5.61 11.93
C LYS A 56 -9.35 -4.40 11.23
N GLY A 57 -10.00 -3.94 10.17
CA GLY A 57 -9.62 -2.74 9.41
C GLY A 57 -10.40 -2.66 8.10
N LEU A 58 -10.88 -1.46 7.73
CA LEU A 58 -11.70 -1.24 6.53
C LEU A 58 -10.84 -1.02 5.28
N VAL A 59 -9.71 -0.29 5.42
CA VAL A 59 -8.86 0.07 4.28
C VAL A 59 -7.63 -0.83 4.22
N HIS A 60 -6.98 -1.03 5.33
CA HIS A 60 -5.74 -1.80 5.45
C HIS A 60 -5.83 -2.70 6.68
N PRO A 61 -6.58 -3.81 6.61
CA PRO A 61 -6.61 -4.75 7.71
C PRO A 61 -5.19 -5.22 8.01
N GLY A 62 -4.80 -5.10 9.26
CA GLY A 62 -3.54 -5.64 9.73
C GLY A 62 -3.57 -7.17 9.70
N TYR A 63 -2.44 -7.80 9.88
CA TYR A 63 -2.36 -9.23 10.04
C TYR A 63 -1.17 -9.62 10.92
N GLN A 64 -1.27 -10.77 11.53
CA GLN A 64 -0.18 -11.42 12.25
C GLN A 64 0.25 -12.64 11.44
N LEU A 65 1.57 -12.84 11.35
CA LEU A 65 2.16 -14.02 10.71
C LEU A 65 2.69 -14.95 11.78
N LYS A 66 2.38 -16.23 11.66
CA LYS A 66 2.85 -17.29 12.54
C LYS A 66 3.65 -18.31 11.73
N GLY A 67 4.70 -18.84 12.33
CA GLY A 67 5.53 -19.85 11.70
C GLY A 67 6.79 -19.30 11.03
N ARG A 68 7.38 -20.09 10.14
CA ARG A 68 8.69 -19.83 9.52
C ARG A 68 8.53 -19.17 8.16
N LYS A 69 9.20 -18.03 7.98
CA LYS A 69 9.29 -17.33 6.71
C LYS A 69 10.15 -18.11 5.72
N GLY A 70 9.66 -18.27 4.50
CA GLY A 70 10.40 -18.85 3.38
C GLY A 70 11.32 -17.84 2.69
N PRO A 71 12.17 -18.33 1.75
CA PRO A 71 13.03 -17.49 0.95
C PRO A 71 12.20 -16.51 0.09
N ARG A 72 12.86 -15.42 -0.31
CA ARG A 72 12.27 -14.46 -1.24
C ARG A 72 12.23 -15.06 -2.64
N PHE A 73 11.10 -14.93 -3.32
CA PHE A 73 10.97 -15.31 -4.72
C PHE A 73 11.74 -14.35 -5.65
N ARG A 74 12.23 -14.88 -6.75
CA ARG A 74 12.98 -14.12 -7.76
C ARG A 74 12.07 -13.45 -8.78
N PHE A 75 10.84 -13.91 -8.93
CA PHE A 75 9.84 -13.33 -9.82
C PHE A 75 9.01 -12.26 -9.13
N TYR A 76 8.35 -11.41 -9.92
CA TYR A 76 7.40 -10.40 -9.46
C TYR A 76 5.98 -10.83 -9.84
N ILE A 77 5.01 -10.42 -9.03
CA ILE A 77 3.59 -10.43 -9.42
C ILE A 77 3.26 -9.05 -9.96
N ASP A 78 2.75 -8.99 -11.19
CA ASP A 78 2.20 -7.75 -11.74
C ASP A 78 0.94 -7.36 -10.99
N HIS A 79 0.96 -6.18 -10.38
CA HIS A 79 -0.12 -5.67 -9.55
C HIS A 79 -0.70 -4.40 -10.16
N TYR A 80 -1.76 -4.56 -10.92
CA TYR A 80 -2.49 -3.47 -11.57
C TYR A 80 -3.30 -2.70 -10.52
N MET A 81 -2.73 -1.60 -10.04
CA MET A 81 -3.33 -0.78 -8.99
C MET A 81 -4.50 0.05 -9.51
N SER A 82 -4.39 0.59 -10.70
CA SER A 82 -5.42 1.40 -11.34
C SER A 82 -5.28 1.33 -12.85
N LYS A 83 -6.41 1.28 -13.57
CA LYS A 83 -6.42 1.25 -15.05
C LYS A 83 -5.98 2.59 -15.67
N ASN A 84 -6.25 3.69 -14.96
CA ASN A 84 -5.95 5.05 -15.40
C ASN A 84 -5.92 6.01 -14.20
N LEU A 85 -5.68 7.29 -14.48
CA LEU A 85 -5.62 8.33 -13.45
C LEU A 85 -6.98 8.56 -12.76
N SER A 86 -8.08 8.51 -13.52
CA SER A 86 -9.43 8.68 -12.93
C SER A 86 -9.74 7.60 -11.92
N GLU A 87 -9.41 6.34 -12.23
CA GLU A 87 -9.58 5.25 -11.27
C GLU A 87 -8.68 5.43 -10.03
N LEU A 88 -7.45 5.92 -10.20
CA LEU A 88 -6.56 6.23 -9.09
C LEU A 88 -7.18 7.26 -8.14
N ILE A 89 -7.76 8.34 -8.68
CA ILE A 89 -8.43 9.39 -7.91
C ILE A 89 -9.68 8.83 -7.22
N ASN A 90 -10.48 8.03 -7.92
CA ASN A 90 -11.66 7.37 -7.36
C ASN A 90 -11.29 6.43 -6.20
N ARG A 91 -10.21 5.67 -6.33
CA ARG A 91 -9.69 4.83 -5.25
C ARG A 91 -9.19 5.65 -4.06
N PHE A 92 -8.52 6.77 -4.33
CA PHE A 92 -8.13 7.72 -3.28
C PHE A 92 -9.37 8.24 -2.54
N ASN A 93 -10.40 8.68 -3.25
CA ASN A 93 -11.65 9.17 -2.68
C ASN A 93 -12.32 8.09 -1.81
N ARG A 94 -12.49 6.87 -2.34
CA ARG A 94 -13.06 5.74 -1.60
C ARG A 94 -12.24 5.41 -0.35
N ASN A 95 -10.92 5.30 -0.48
CA ASN A 95 -10.06 4.89 0.63
C ASN A 95 -10.02 5.96 1.74
N THR A 96 -10.04 7.26 1.38
CA THR A 96 -10.14 8.34 2.38
C THR A 96 -11.49 8.34 3.08
N SER A 97 -12.59 7.99 2.40
CA SER A 97 -13.92 7.84 3.02
C SER A 97 -13.98 6.64 3.97
N LEU A 98 -13.45 5.48 3.59
CA LEU A 98 -13.35 4.33 4.50
C LEU A 98 -12.47 4.64 5.71
N ARG A 99 -11.33 5.31 5.49
CA ARG A 99 -10.44 5.72 6.59
C ARG A 99 -11.11 6.73 7.52
N SER A 100 -11.95 7.61 7.01
CA SER A 100 -12.69 8.57 7.83
C SER A 100 -13.62 7.89 8.84
N ILE A 101 -14.21 6.75 8.46
CA ILE A 101 -15.04 5.94 9.38
C ILE A 101 -14.17 5.38 10.53
N GLU A 102 -12.99 4.88 10.19
CA GLU A 102 -12.04 4.35 11.21
C GLU A 102 -11.54 5.46 12.16
N LEU A 103 -11.50 6.71 11.71
CA LEU A 103 -11.04 7.85 12.51
C LEU A 103 -12.12 8.44 13.44
N ARG A 104 -13.35 7.96 13.40
CA ARG A 104 -14.43 8.41 14.28
C ARG A 104 -14.03 8.18 15.75
N GLY A 105 -14.11 9.26 16.54
CA GLY A 105 -13.70 9.23 17.95
C GLY A 105 -12.21 9.44 18.21
N GLU A 106 -11.35 9.48 17.17
CA GLU A 106 -9.94 9.81 17.34
C GLU A 106 -9.69 11.33 17.47
N ARG A 107 -8.57 11.69 18.14
CA ARG A 107 -8.07 13.08 18.17
C ARG A 107 -7.49 13.47 16.82
N LEU A 108 -8.23 14.28 16.03
CA LEU A 108 -7.89 14.60 14.64
C LEU A 108 -6.76 15.64 14.49
N LYS A 109 -6.44 16.44 15.53
CA LYS A 109 -5.38 17.48 15.50
C LYS A 109 -4.04 16.97 14.93
N LYS A 110 -3.69 15.70 15.19
CA LYS A 110 -2.43 15.09 14.69
C LYS A 110 -2.37 14.98 13.16
N PHE A 111 -3.50 15.06 12.46
CA PHE A 111 -3.59 14.93 11.00
C PHE A 111 -3.52 16.26 10.25
N TYR A 112 -3.78 17.40 10.93
CA TYR A 112 -3.85 18.74 10.32
C TYR A 112 -2.49 19.45 10.21
N SER A 113 -1.40 18.77 10.49
CA SER A 113 -0.06 19.36 10.45
C SER A 113 0.45 19.54 9.02
N VAL A 114 0.58 20.77 8.55
CA VAL A 114 1.18 21.13 7.26
C VAL A 114 2.59 20.55 7.13
N ARG A 115 3.40 20.63 8.21
CA ARG A 115 4.74 20.03 8.24
C ARG A 115 4.71 18.54 7.86
N LYS A 116 3.70 17.77 8.34
CA LYS A 116 3.57 16.35 8.00
C LYS A 116 3.18 16.13 6.55
N ILE A 117 2.35 17.02 5.98
CA ILE A 117 1.99 16.97 4.55
C ILE A 117 3.25 17.18 3.71
N VAL A 118 4.01 18.25 3.97
CA VAL A 118 5.26 18.54 3.27
C VAL A 118 6.27 17.42 3.42
N SER A 119 6.47 16.92 4.65
CA SER A 119 7.40 15.81 4.91
C SER A 119 7.01 14.54 4.13
N ARG A 120 5.72 14.19 4.06
CA ARG A 120 5.23 13.03 3.29
C ARG A 120 5.46 13.22 1.79
N PHE A 121 5.18 14.43 1.29
CA PHE A 121 5.45 14.78 -0.10
C PHE A 121 6.92 14.61 -0.44
N LEU A 122 7.81 15.27 0.30
CA LEU A 122 9.26 15.19 0.09
C LEU A 122 9.77 13.75 0.20
N LYS A 123 9.30 12.99 1.19
CA LYS A 123 9.65 11.58 1.33
C LYS A 123 9.24 10.75 0.11
N SER A 124 8.05 10.98 -0.45
CA SER A 124 7.58 10.25 -1.64
C SER A 124 8.29 10.72 -2.90
N PHE A 125 8.33 12.03 -3.13
CA PHE A 125 8.79 12.60 -4.38
C PHE A 125 10.32 12.64 -4.48
N VAL A 126 11.01 13.09 -3.40
CA VAL A 126 12.46 13.22 -3.38
C VAL A 126 13.14 11.96 -2.86
N THR A 127 12.94 11.62 -1.57
CA THR A 127 13.68 10.52 -0.92
C THR A 127 13.46 9.18 -1.61
N ARG A 128 12.23 8.88 -2.02
CA ARG A 128 11.86 7.66 -2.75
C ARG A 128 11.95 7.82 -4.26
N LYS A 129 12.58 8.90 -4.73
CA LYS A 129 12.83 9.20 -6.15
C LYS A 129 11.57 9.20 -7.02
N GLY A 130 10.41 9.58 -6.45
CA GLY A 130 9.13 9.65 -7.17
C GLY A 130 9.18 10.57 -8.40
N PHE A 131 10.08 11.58 -8.40
CA PHE A 131 10.34 12.44 -9.55
C PHE A 131 10.75 11.67 -10.81
N LYS A 132 11.35 10.48 -10.68
CA LYS A 132 11.70 9.62 -11.83
C LYS A 132 10.47 9.06 -12.56
N GLU A 133 9.30 9.09 -11.93
CA GLU A 133 8.03 8.73 -12.57
C GLU A 133 7.36 9.91 -13.30
N GLY A 134 8.02 11.08 -13.32
CA GLY A 134 7.55 12.29 -13.99
C GLY A 134 6.26 12.83 -13.37
N ARG A 135 5.33 13.28 -14.22
CA ARG A 135 4.04 13.88 -13.80
C ARG A 135 3.22 12.92 -12.94
N LEU A 136 3.27 11.63 -13.23
CA LEU A 136 2.55 10.62 -12.45
C LEU A 136 3.12 10.49 -11.04
N GLY A 137 4.44 10.51 -10.90
CA GLY A 137 5.12 10.51 -9.59
C GLY A 137 4.77 11.73 -8.74
N LEU A 138 4.61 12.91 -9.37
CA LEU A 138 4.15 14.12 -8.69
C LEU A 138 2.73 13.94 -8.13
N ILE A 139 1.79 13.47 -8.96
CA ILE A 139 0.40 13.24 -8.54
C ILE A 139 0.34 12.22 -7.40
N VAL A 140 1.05 11.11 -7.53
CA VAL A 140 1.12 10.06 -6.48
C VAL A 140 1.68 10.64 -5.17
N ALA A 141 2.71 11.47 -5.24
CA ALA A 141 3.30 12.11 -4.06
C ALA A 141 2.32 13.08 -3.38
N LEU A 142 1.59 13.88 -4.16
CA LEU A 142 0.55 14.79 -3.65
C LEU A 142 -0.58 14.02 -2.98
N LEU A 143 -1.16 13.03 -3.66
CA LEU A 143 -2.24 12.21 -3.09
C LEU A 143 -1.80 11.52 -1.80
N ASN A 144 -0.59 10.96 -1.77
CA ASN A 144 -0.04 10.36 -0.55
C ASN A 144 0.13 11.36 0.60
N ALA A 145 0.59 12.58 0.27
CA ALA A 145 0.82 13.62 1.28
C ALA A 145 -0.47 14.08 1.94
N ILE A 146 -1.53 14.30 1.15
CA ILE A 146 -2.82 14.81 1.65
C ILE A 146 -3.75 13.71 2.16
N TYR A 147 -3.46 12.41 1.92
CA TYR A 147 -4.33 11.30 2.28
C TYR A 147 -4.82 11.33 3.74
N PRO A 148 -3.95 11.48 4.77
CA PRO A 148 -4.41 11.52 6.15
C PRO A 148 -5.22 12.77 6.47
N TYR A 149 -4.85 13.91 5.89
CA TYR A 149 -5.55 15.17 6.06
C TYR A 149 -6.99 15.08 5.52
N VAL A 150 -7.15 14.64 4.27
CA VAL A 150 -8.48 14.46 3.65
C VAL A 150 -9.32 13.44 4.43
N SER A 151 -8.72 12.35 4.92
CA SER A 151 -9.43 11.36 5.74
C SER A 151 -9.94 11.96 7.05
N ALA A 152 -9.15 12.82 7.70
CA ALA A 152 -9.53 13.49 8.93
C ALA A 152 -10.66 14.52 8.70
N ILE A 153 -10.55 15.34 7.66
CA ILE A 153 -11.61 16.29 7.27
C ILE A 153 -12.93 15.54 6.99
N LYS A 154 -12.87 14.47 6.19
CA LYS A 154 -14.08 13.67 5.93
C LYS A 154 -14.68 13.08 7.22
N SER A 155 -13.86 12.68 8.19
CA SER A 155 -14.35 12.18 9.48
C SER A 155 -15.06 13.27 10.29
N GLU A 156 -14.61 14.52 10.19
CA GLU A 156 -15.21 15.66 10.85
C GLU A 156 -16.55 16.02 10.24
N PHE A 157 -16.62 16.14 8.90
CA PHE A 157 -17.84 16.48 8.17
C PHE A 157 -18.87 15.35 8.11
N SER A 158 -18.52 14.11 8.36
CA SER A 158 -19.46 12.96 8.38
C SER A 158 -20.08 12.72 9.76
N LYS A 159 -19.91 13.62 10.73
CA LYS A 159 -20.52 13.54 12.06
C LYS A 159 -21.91 14.21 12.14
N ASN A 160 -22.36 14.84 11.02
CA ASN A 160 -23.68 15.46 10.91
C ASN A 160 -24.66 14.49 10.25
#